data_b1ba6a4605b87441c1568b0f0c2bfa21
#
_entry.id   b1ba6a4605b87441c1568b0f0c2bfa21
#
_cell.length_a   1.000
_cell.length_b   1.000
_cell.length_c   1.000
_cell.angle_alpha   90.00
_cell.angle_beta   90.00
_cell.angle_gamma   90.00
#
_symmetry.space_group_name_H-M   'P 1'
#
loop_
_entity.id
_entity.type
_entity.pdbx_description
1 polymer ?
#
loop_
_entity_poly.entity_id
_entity_poly.type
_entity_poly.pdbx_seq_one_letter_code
_entity_poly.pdbx_strand_id
1 'polypeptide(L)' 'MIFVTVGTHEQPFNRLIQKIDELKKDGIINEDVIIQTGFSTYEPKYCQWSKLIPYQQMVKNVANARIVITHG' A
#
# COMPACT_ATOMS: atom_id res chain seq x y z
N MET A 1 4.48 -9.70 -5.47
CA MET A 1 3.70 -8.83 -4.58
C MET A 1 4.13 -7.38 -4.77
N ILE A 2 3.18 -6.48 -4.73
CA ILE A 2 3.43 -5.04 -4.78
C ILE A 2 3.28 -4.50 -3.37
N PHE A 3 4.26 -3.78 -2.89
CA PHE A 3 4.21 -3.16 -1.58
C PHE A 3 4.14 -1.64 -1.73
N VAL A 4 3.10 -1.05 -1.14
CA VAL A 4 2.86 0.38 -1.19
C VAL A 4 2.99 0.93 0.22
N THR A 5 3.88 1.88 0.41
CA THR A 5 4.00 2.55 1.70
C THR A 5 3.92 4.05 1.49
N VAL A 6 2.89 4.65 2.06
CA VAL A 6 2.83 6.10 2.16
C VAL A 6 3.42 6.47 3.50
N GLY A 7 4.20 7.53 3.51
CA GLY A 7 4.88 7.95 4.74
C GLY A 7 3.92 8.32 5.84
N THR A 8 4.44 8.47 7.04
CA THR A 8 3.68 8.89 8.21
C THR A 8 3.54 10.41 8.27
N HIS A 9 3.58 11.08 7.13
CA HIS A 9 3.31 12.52 7.04
C HIS A 9 1.85 12.81 7.33
N GLU A 10 1.58 13.99 7.80
CA GLU A 10 0.23 14.42 8.12
C GLU A 10 -0.69 14.47 6.90
N GLN A 11 -0.13 14.51 5.70
CA GLN A 11 -0.91 14.57 4.48
C GLN A 11 -1.45 13.19 4.10
N PRO A 12 -2.75 13.04 3.95
CA PRO A 12 -3.30 11.79 3.45
C PRO A 12 -3.03 11.64 1.95
N PHE A 13 -2.76 10.41 1.53
CA PHE A 13 -2.53 10.08 0.12
C PHE A 13 -3.64 9.20 -0.42
N ASN A 14 -4.87 9.61 -0.16
CA ASN A 14 -6.06 8.83 -0.51
C ASN A 14 -6.15 8.55 -2.01
N ARG A 15 -5.74 9.50 -2.86
CA ARG A 15 -5.80 9.32 -4.31
C ARG A 15 -4.95 8.15 -4.78
N LEU A 16 -3.71 8.07 -4.28
CA LEU A 16 -2.80 6.99 -4.65
C LEU A 16 -3.35 5.64 -4.21
N ILE A 17 -3.77 5.56 -2.96
CA ILE A 17 -4.27 4.32 -2.39
C ILE A 17 -5.55 3.89 -3.09
N GLN A 18 -6.46 4.81 -3.34
CA GLN A 18 -7.71 4.54 -4.03
C GLN A 18 -7.46 4.06 -5.45
N LYS A 19 -6.53 4.67 -6.15
CA LYS A 19 -6.21 4.27 -7.53
C LYS A 19 -5.65 2.86 -7.58
N ILE A 20 -4.76 2.53 -6.66
CA ILE A 20 -4.18 1.18 -6.59
C ILE A 20 -5.26 0.16 -6.28
N ASP A 21 -6.16 0.48 -5.34
CA ASP A 21 -7.27 -0.40 -4.99
C ASP A 21 -8.20 -0.63 -6.19
N GLU A 22 -8.49 0.42 -6.96
CA GLU A 22 -9.29 0.31 -8.17
C GLU A 22 -8.61 -0.56 -9.24
N LEU A 23 -7.31 -0.40 -9.41
CA LEU A 23 -6.56 -1.22 -10.38
C LEU A 23 -6.59 -2.69 -9.99
N LYS A 24 -6.53 -2.99 -8.70
CA LYS A 24 -6.66 -4.35 -8.21
C LYS A 24 -8.07 -4.89 -8.45
N LYS A 25 -9.07 -4.09 -8.15
CA LYS A 25 -10.48 -4.44 -8.39
C LYS A 25 -10.74 -4.78 -9.86
N ASP A 26 -10.20 -3.99 -10.75
CA ASP A 26 -10.44 -4.12 -12.19
C ASP A 26 -9.59 -5.23 -12.83
N GLY A 27 -8.75 -5.90 -12.05
CA GLY A 27 -7.92 -6.99 -12.56
C GLY A 27 -6.71 -6.53 -13.34
N ILE A 28 -6.42 -5.24 -13.37
CA ILE A 28 -5.22 -4.71 -14.04
C ILE A 28 -3.98 -5.11 -13.24
N ILE A 29 -4.09 -5.06 -11.91
CA ILE A 29 -3.08 -5.62 -11.01
C ILE A 29 -3.55 -7.03 -10.65
N ASN A 30 -2.77 -8.03 -11.03
CA ASN A 30 -3.11 -9.44 -10.81
C ASN A 30 -2.36 -10.09 -9.65
N GLU A 31 -1.47 -9.38 -9.02
CA GLU A 31 -0.70 -9.92 -7.90
C GLU A 31 -1.15 -9.32 -6.58
N ASP A 32 -0.72 -9.91 -5.48
CA ASP A 32 -1.05 -9.41 -4.16
C ASP A 32 -0.49 -8.01 -3.96
N VAL A 33 -1.27 -7.18 -3.28
CA VAL A 33 -0.89 -5.82 -2.95
C VAL A 33 -1.02 -5.63 -1.44
N ILE A 34 0.02 -5.13 -0.82
CA ILE A 34 0.04 -4.78 0.60
C ILE A 34 0.30 -3.29 0.71
N ILE A 35 -0.53 -2.59 1.46
CA ILE A 35 -0.46 -1.13 1.59
C ILE A 35 -0.30 -0.74 3.04
N GLN A 36 0.69 0.09 3.33
CA GLN A 36 0.73 0.82 4.59
C GLN A 36 0.07 2.17 4.34
N THR A 37 -1.09 2.39 4.95
CA THR A 37 -1.91 3.55 4.65
C THR A 37 -1.53 4.81 5.43
N GLY A 38 -0.83 4.65 6.56
CA GLY A 38 -0.41 5.80 7.36
C GLY A 38 -1.60 6.63 7.81
N PHE A 39 -1.56 7.92 7.49
CA PHE A 39 -2.64 8.86 7.85
C PHE A 39 -3.75 8.94 6.81
N SER A 40 -3.69 8.13 5.75
CA SER A 40 -4.77 8.11 4.77
C SER A 40 -6.06 7.60 5.39
N THR A 41 -7.18 8.16 4.96
CA THR A 41 -8.49 7.78 5.48
C THR A 41 -9.21 6.77 4.60
N TYR A 42 -8.73 6.53 3.39
CA TYR A 42 -9.30 5.55 2.51
C TYR A 42 -8.93 4.15 2.98
N GLU A 43 -9.92 3.28 3.11
CA GLU A 43 -9.71 1.89 3.51
C GLU A 43 -9.82 1.00 2.27
N PRO A 44 -8.70 0.44 1.77
CA PRO A 44 -8.73 -0.42 0.59
C PRO A 44 -9.62 -1.63 0.81
N LYS A 45 -10.33 -2.04 -0.24
CA LYS A 45 -11.25 -3.18 -0.20
C LYS A 45 -10.68 -4.40 -0.91
N TYR A 46 -9.78 -4.20 -1.85
CA TYR A 46 -9.24 -5.27 -2.70
C TYR A 46 -7.77 -5.55 -2.43
N CYS A 47 -7.16 -4.79 -1.54
CA CYS A 47 -5.76 -4.94 -1.14
C CYS A 47 -5.68 -5.20 0.36
N GLN A 48 -4.61 -5.86 0.78
CA GLN A 48 -4.29 -5.96 2.20
C GLN A 48 -3.70 -4.62 2.65
N TRP A 49 -4.07 -4.17 3.83
CA TRP A 49 -3.57 -2.90 4.32
C TRP A 49 -3.50 -2.86 5.83
N SER A 50 -2.64 -1.98 6.32
CA SER A 50 -2.53 -1.61 7.73
C SER A 50 -2.11 -0.17 7.82
N LYS A 51 -2.51 0.51 8.88
CA LYS A 51 -2.10 1.90 9.08
C LYS A 51 -0.59 1.99 9.31
N LEU A 52 -0.07 1.15 10.18
CA LEU A 52 1.35 1.07 10.48
C LEU A 52 1.78 -0.38 10.44
N ILE A 53 2.89 -0.63 9.79
CA ILE A 53 3.48 -1.97 9.68
C ILE A 53 4.73 -2.00 10.54
N PRO A 54 4.90 -3.00 11.43
CA PRO A 54 6.12 -3.11 12.23
C PRO A 54 7.35 -3.16 11.34
N TYR A 55 8.44 -2.60 11.80
CA TYR A 55 9.68 -2.48 11.03
C TYR A 55 10.14 -3.81 10.44
N GLN A 56 10.12 -4.88 11.24
CA GLN A 56 10.54 -6.20 10.76
C GLN A 56 9.67 -6.69 9.61
N GLN A 57 8.38 -6.48 9.69
CA GLN A 57 7.47 -6.86 8.61
C GLN A 57 7.67 -5.98 7.38
N MET A 58 7.95 -4.71 7.58
CA MET A 58 8.24 -3.80 6.48
C MET A 58 9.49 -4.25 5.72
N VAL A 59 10.54 -4.63 6.42
CA VAL A 59 11.76 -5.14 5.79
C VAL A 59 11.46 -6.38 4.95
N LYS A 60 10.67 -7.31 5.49
CA LYS A 60 10.28 -8.51 4.75
C LYS A 60 9.47 -8.18 3.51
N ASN A 61 8.54 -7.24 3.63
CA ASN A 61 7.71 -6.84 2.49
C ASN A 61 8.55 -6.22 1.39
N VAL A 62 9.49 -5.35 1.75
CA VAL A 62 10.38 -4.72 0.78
C VAL A 62 11.24 -5.78 0.08
N ALA A 63 11.77 -6.74 0.83
CA ALA A 63 12.61 -7.79 0.28
C ALA A 63 11.86 -8.72 -0.68
N ASN A 64 10.58 -8.96 -0.41
CA ASN A 64 9.77 -9.89 -1.19
C ASN A 64 8.97 -9.21 -2.30
N ALA A 65 8.89 -7.90 -2.30
CA ALA A 65 8.07 -7.19 -3.27
C ALA A 65 8.75 -7.16 -4.65
N ARG A 66 7.96 -7.39 -5.69
CA ARG A 66 8.40 -7.19 -7.06
C ARG A 66 8.52 -5.69 -7.36
N ILE A 67 7.60 -4.92 -6.83
CA ILE A 67 7.57 -3.47 -6.98
C ILE A 67 7.31 -2.85 -5.61
N VAL A 68 8.06 -1.82 -5.28
CA VAL A 68 7.82 -1.04 -4.07
C VAL A 68 7.47 0.38 -4.51
N ILE A 69 6.30 0.84 -4.07
CA ILE A 69 5.85 2.20 -4.33
C ILE A 69 5.94 2.96 -3.01
N THR A 70 6.75 3.99 -2.98
CA THR A 70 6.93 4.78 -1.78
C THR A 70 6.56 6.23 -2.05
N HIS A 71 6.10 6.88 -1.00
CA HIS A 71 5.85 8.31 -1.03
C HIS A 71 6.34 8.89 0.29
N GLY A 72 7.28 9.72 0.22
CA GLY A 72 7.84 10.25 1.44
C GLY A 72 8.99 11.15 1.26
#